data_86c4c522b7a2afd80d087481b5aaf2a1
#
_entry.id   86c4c522b7a2afd80d087481b5aaf2a1
#
_cell.length_a   1.000
_cell.length_b   1.000
_cell.length_c   1.000
_cell.angle_alpha   90.00
_cell.angle_beta   90.00
_cell.angle_gamma   90.00
#
_symmetry.space_group_name_H-M   'P 1'
#
loop_
_entity.id
_entity.type
_entity.pdbx_description
1 polymer ?
#
loop_
_entity_poly.entity_id
_entity_poly.type
_entity_poly.pdbx_seq_one_letter_code
_entity_poly.pdbx_strand_id
1 'polypeptide(L)'
;YHKKYYPMKKLHTWSIGIKGSEDLKYAKTVANHINSEHHSIEIEKEDLLNIINEVIYTIESYDTTTVRASVPNYLISKYIKNYENICDAKVIFNGDGSDELTGGYLYFHYIDDPYEFDKECRRLLNNIHCFDVLRSDRTISNNGLEARTPFLDRGFVQNYLSIPPEFRCHTSNKLCEKYLLRKAFDDGITLPTSVLWRTKEAFSDGV
;
A
#
# COMPACT_ATOMS: atom_id res chain seq x y z
N TYR A 1 4.36 16.30 -6.88
CA TYR A 1 5.54 16.69 -6.09
C TYR A 1 6.82 16.37 -6.86
N HIS A 2 7.15 15.12 -7.16
CA HIS A 2 8.38 14.70 -7.85
C HIS A 2 8.59 15.47 -9.17
N LYS A 3 7.58 15.49 -10.06
CA LYS A 3 7.63 16.18 -11.34
C LYS A 3 7.88 17.70 -11.20
N LYS A 4 7.40 18.29 -10.10
CA LYS A 4 7.58 19.73 -9.81
C LYS A 4 9.00 20.06 -9.34
N TYR A 5 9.58 19.22 -8.48
CA TYR A 5 10.86 19.52 -7.82
C TYR A 5 12.06 18.78 -8.44
N TYR A 6 11.80 17.70 -9.18
CA TYR A 6 12.85 16.90 -9.83
C TYR A 6 12.51 16.62 -11.30
N PRO A 7 12.26 17.65 -12.13
CA PRO A 7 11.76 17.48 -13.50
C PRO A 7 12.70 16.69 -14.41
N MET A 8 13.98 16.66 -14.10
CA MET A 8 15.03 15.96 -14.89
C MET A 8 15.23 14.50 -14.45
N LYS A 9 14.67 14.08 -13.33
CA LYS A 9 14.77 12.70 -12.84
C LYS A 9 13.44 11.98 -13.06
N LYS A 10 13.49 10.78 -13.61
CA LYS A 10 12.31 9.92 -13.66
C LYS A 10 12.07 9.31 -12.29
N LEU A 11 10.80 9.21 -11.93
CA LEU A 11 10.38 8.44 -10.75
C LEU A 11 10.43 6.96 -11.12
N HIS A 12 11.16 6.16 -10.36
CA HIS A 12 11.11 4.71 -10.47
C HIS A 12 9.90 4.18 -9.70
N THR A 13 9.14 3.28 -10.31
CA THR A 13 7.99 2.61 -9.68
C THR A 13 8.11 1.11 -9.87
N TRP A 14 7.63 0.36 -8.89
CA TRP A 14 7.82 -1.08 -8.82
C TRP A 14 6.50 -1.77 -8.57
N SER A 15 6.29 -2.89 -9.24
CA SER A 15 5.18 -3.80 -8.96
C SER A 15 5.65 -5.24 -9.05
N ILE A 16 5.01 -6.12 -8.30
CA ILE A 16 5.29 -7.55 -8.28
C ILE A 16 3.96 -8.30 -8.33
N GLY A 17 3.93 -9.41 -9.03
CA GLY A 17 2.77 -10.26 -9.10
C GLY A 17 2.97 -11.48 -9.98
N ILE A 18 2.08 -12.44 -9.86
CA ILE A 18 2.02 -13.59 -10.77
C ILE A 18 1.61 -13.09 -12.16
N LYS A 19 2.15 -13.72 -13.18
CA LYS A 19 1.86 -13.39 -14.58
C LYS A 19 0.36 -13.28 -14.84
N GLY A 20 -0.04 -12.11 -15.35
CA GLY A 20 -1.44 -11.83 -15.68
C GLY A 20 -2.28 -11.29 -14.53
N SER A 21 -1.71 -11.08 -13.34
CA SER A 21 -2.43 -10.48 -12.21
C SER A 21 -2.99 -9.10 -12.55
N GLU A 22 -4.13 -8.78 -11.96
CA GLU A 22 -4.78 -7.48 -12.15
C GLU A 22 -3.94 -6.33 -11.59
N ASP A 23 -3.23 -6.56 -10.48
CA ASP A 23 -2.40 -5.53 -9.86
C ASP A 23 -1.26 -5.07 -10.77
N LEU A 24 -0.62 -5.98 -11.52
CA LEU A 24 0.39 -5.60 -12.51
C LEU A 24 -0.19 -4.72 -13.63
N LYS A 25 -1.41 -4.99 -14.08
CA LYS A 25 -2.10 -4.18 -15.10
C LYS A 25 -2.41 -2.77 -14.59
N TYR A 26 -2.96 -2.67 -13.37
CA TYR A 26 -3.26 -1.37 -12.76
C TYR A 26 -2.00 -0.58 -12.43
N ALA A 27 -0.95 -1.24 -11.92
CA ALA A 27 0.34 -0.61 -11.68
C ALA A 27 0.92 -0.02 -12.96
N LYS A 28 0.88 -0.76 -14.08
CA LYS A 28 1.31 -0.27 -15.40
C LYS A 28 0.47 0.92 -15.88
N THR A 29 -0.84 0.89 -15.65
CA THR A 29 -1.74 2.00 -16.01
C THR A 29 -1.36 3.27 -15.25
N VAL A 30 -1.13 3.18 -13.94
CA VAL A 30 -0.68 4.31 -13.12
C VAL A 30 0.70 4.81 -13.57
N ALA A 31 1.65 3.89 -13.77
CA ALA A 31 3.00 4.22 -14.19
C ALA A 31 3.04 5.00 -15.51
N ASN A 32 2.23 4.59 -16.49
CA ASN A 32 2.07 5.30 -17.76
C ASN A 32 1.48 6.69 -17.55
N HIS A 33 0.45 6.81 -16.70
CA HIS A 33 -0.21 8.07 -16.41
C HIS A 33 0.73 9.10 -15.77
N ILE A 34 1.53 8.67 -14.79
CA ILE A 34 2.49 9.56 -14.12
C ILE A 34 3.82 9.67 -14.85
N ASN A 35 3.99 8.96 -15.97
CA ASN A 35 5.24 8.90 -16.76
C ASN A 35 6.45 8.49 -15.93
N SER A 36 6.32 7.42 -15.12
CA SER A 36 7.40 6.84 -14.34
C SER A 36 8.21 5.83 -15.16
N GLU A 37 9.41 5.53 -14.69
CA GLU A 37 10.17 4.37 -15.12
C GLU A 37 9.69 3.16 -14.30
N HIS A 38 8.90 2.31 -14.94
CA HIS A 38 8.20 1.24 -14.26
C HIS A 38 8.89 -0.10 -14.42
N HIS A 39 9.13 -0.76 -13.29
CA HIS A 39 9.71 -2.09 -13.19
C HIS A 39 8.62 -3.08 -12.74
N SER A 40 8.12 -3.86 -13.67
CA SER A 40 7.13 -4.90 -13.41
C SER A 40 7.84 -6.24 -13.23
N ILE A 41 7.66 -6.84 -12.05
CA ILE A 41 8.31 -8.10 -11.67
C ILE A 41 7.25 -9.19 -11.74
N GLU A 42 7.38 -10.08 -12.73
CA GLU A 42 6.55 -11.26 -12.82
C GLU A 42 7.24 -12.42 -12.09
N ILE A 43 6.51 -13.10 -11.23
CA ILE A 43 6.98 -14.23 -10.43
C ILE A 43 6.08 -15.44 -10.64
N GLU A 44 6.64 -16.62 -10.36
CA GLU A 44 5.88 -17.87 -10.34
C GLU A 44 5.46 -18.22 -8.90
N LYS A 45 4.49 -19.13 -8.77
CA LYS A 45 4.01 -19.58 -7.44
C LYS A 45 5.12 -20.22 -6.61
N GLU A 46 6.03 -20.89 -7.25
CA GLU A 46 7.20 -21.51 -6.64
C GLU A 46 8.13 -20.50 -5.99
N ASP A 47 8.28 -19.30 -6.55
CA ASP A 47 9.09 -18.22 -5.97
C ASP A 47 8.49 -17.76 -4.62
N LEU A 48 7.16 -17.67 -4.54
CA LEU A 48 6.46 -17.33 -3.30
C LEU A 48 6.67 -18.39 -2.21
N LEU A 49 6.60 -19.69 -2.59
CA LEU A 49 6.74 -20.78 -1.64
C LEU A 49 8.18 -20.94 -1.14
N ASN A 50 9.16 -20.82 -2.04
CA ASN A 50 10.57 -21.02 -1.73
C ASN A 50 11.14 -19.99 -0.76
N ILE A 51 10.55 -18.78 -0.70
CA ILE A 51 11.06 -17.70 0.15
C ILE A 51 10.47 -17.69 1.55
N ILE A 52 9.43 -18.49 1.83
CA ILE A 52 8.66 -18.44 3.09
C ILE A 52 9.57 -18.55 4.32
N ASN A 53 10.51 -19.48 4.34
CA ASN A 53 11.40 -19.68 5.49
C ASN A 53 12.30 -18.45 5.74
N GLU A 54 12.82 -17.84 4.68
CA GLU A 54 13.62 -16.60 4.77
C GLU A 54 12.75 -15.44 5.29
N VAL A 55 11.50 -15.35 4.84
CA VAL A 55 10.55 -14.33 5.31
C VAL A 55 10.21 -14.52 6.78
N ILE A 56 9.88 -15.73 7.22
CA ILE A 56 9.60 -16.03 8.64
C ILE A 56 10.79 -15.60 9.52
N TYR A 57 11.99 -15.95 9.11
CA TYR A 57 13.20 -15.56 9.83
C TYR A 57 13.36 -14.04 9.89
N THR A 58 13.11 -13.35 8.77
CA THR A 58 13.25 -11.89 8.65
C THR A 58 12.23 -11.13 9.50
N ILE A 59 10.97 -11.55 9.45
CA ILE A 59 9.89 -10.88 10.19
C ILE A 59 9.74 -11.34 11.63
N GLU A 60 10.43 -12.43 12.00
CA GLU A 60 10.37 -13.05 13.33
C GLU A 60 8.93 -13.36 13.78
N SER A 61 8.11 -13.87 12.87
CA SER A 61 6.69 -14.20 13.13
C SER A 61 6.27 -15.43 12.35
N TYR A 62 5.42 -16.25 12.98
CA TYR A 62 4.75 -17.42 12.39
C TYR A 62 3.27 -17.16 12.09
N ASP A 63 2.77 -15.97 12.35
CA ASP A 63 1.38 -15.64 12.05
C ASP A 63 1.14 -15.74 10.54
N THR A 64 0.16 -16.55 10.16
CA THR A 64 -0.12 -16.89 8.77
C THR A 64 -0.43 -15.64 7.93
N THR A 65 -1.21 -14.70 8.47
CA THR A 65 -1.57 -13.47 7.76
C THR A 65 -0.35 -12.58 7.57
N THR A 66 0.45 -12.45 8.62
CA THR A 66 1.69 -11.67 8.59
C THR A 66 2.69 -12.25 7.59
N VAL A 67 2.91 -13.56 7.59
CA VAL A 67 3.81 -14.23 6.63
C VAL A 67 3.31 -14.06 5.20
N ARG A 68 2.02 -14.36 4.93
CA ARG A 68 1.41 -14.25 3.61
C ARG A 68 1.58 -12.85 3.01
N ALA A 69 1.29 -11.82 3.79
CA ALA A 69 1.41 -10.43 3.34
C ALA A 69 2.87 -9.96 3.22
N SER A 70 3.80 -10.55 3.98
CA SER A 70 5.22 -10.20 3.96
C SER A 70 5.97 -10.78 2.76
N VAL A 71 5.55 -11.92 2.23
CA VAL A 71 6.25 -12.60 1.12
C VAL A 71 6.40 -11.69 -0.10
N PRO A 72 5.35 -11.10 -0.69
CA PRO A 72 5.49 -10.21 -1.83
C PRO A 72 6.25 -8.92 -1.47
N ASN A 73 6.07 -8.36 -0.26
CA ASN A 73 6.83 -7.19 0.20
C ASN A 73 8.33 -7.47 0.27
N TYR A 74 8.70 -8.64 0.78
CA TYR A 74 10.09 -9.06 0.86
C TYR A 74 10.71 -9.26 -0.53
N LEU A 75 10.01 -9.97 -1.42
CA LEU A 75 10.46 -10.23 -2.77
C LEU A 75 10.69 -8.93 -3.55
N ILE A 76 9.73 -8.01 -3.56
CA ILE A 76 9.89 -6.74 -4.28
C ILE A 76 11.08 -5.94 -3.72
N SER A 77 11.27 -5.92 -2.41
CA SER A 77 12.40 -5.23 -1.77
C SER A 77 13.73 -5.86 -2.16
N LYS A 78 13.81 -7.19 -2.23
CA LYS A 78 14.98 -7.93 -2.69
C LYS A 78 15.32 -7.65 -4.17
N TYR A 79 14.30 -7.53 -5.01
CA TYR A 79 14.47 -7.13 -6.41
C TYR A 79 14.97 -5.69 -6.52
N ILE A 80 14.40 -4.75 -5.79
CA ILE A 80 14.82 -3.33 -5.79
C ILE A 80 16.30 -3.22 -5.39
N LYS A 81 16.71 -3.92 -4.33
CA LYS A 81 18.11 -3.98 -3.91
C LYS A 81 19.05 -4.46 -5.03
N ASN A 82 18.64 -5.48 -5.77
CA ASN A 82 19.46 -6.04 -6.85
C ASN A 82 19.57 -5.10 -8.07
N TYR A 83 18.72 -4.07 -8.15
CA TYR A 83 18.76 -3.04 -9.19
C TYR A 83 19.59 -1.80 -8.80
N GLU A 84 20.43 -1.88 -7.77
CA GLU A 84 21.27 -0.75 -7.32
C GLU A 84 22.16 -0.15 -8.44
N ASN A 85 22.54 -0.95 -9.43
CA ASN A 85 23.28 -0.46 -10.60
C ASN A 85 22.46 0.43 -11.56
N ILE A 86 21.13 0.40 -11.45
CA ILE A 86 20.21 1.14 -12.32
C ILE A 86 19.58 2.29 -11.55
N CYS A 87 19.27 2.07 -10.27
CA CYS A 87 18.63 3.03 -9.40
C CYS A 87 19.30 3.00 -8.02
N ASP A 88 19.93 4.11 -7.63
CA ASP A 88 20.59 4.28 -6.32
C ASP A 88 19.62 4.67 -5.20
N ALA A 89 18.32 4.59 -5.45
CA ALA A 89 17.29 4.93 -4.48
C ALA A 89 17.31 4.00 -3.27
N LYS A 90 17.36 4.58 -2.09
CA LYS A 90 17.27 3.87 -0.81
C LYS A 90 15.93 4.06 -0.12
N VAL A 91 15.16 5.05 -0.52
CA VAL A 91 13.87 5.38 0.07
C VAL A 91 12.74 4.87 -0.80
N ILE A 92 11.84 4.09 -0.19
CA ILE A 92 10.67 3.50 -0.84
C ILE A 92 9.40 4.09 -0.23
N PHE A 93 8.57 4.67 -1.08
CA PHE A 93 7.21 5.07 -0.68
C PHE A 93 6.25 3.93 -0.89
N ASN A 94 5.45 3.62 0.13
CA ASN A 94 4.39 2.63 0.06
C ASN A 94 3.06 3.16 0.62
N GLY A 95 1.98 2.38 0.45
CA GLY A 95 0.62 2.77 0.81
C GLY A 95 0.15 2.32 2.20
N ASP A 96 1.06 1.79 3.03
CA ASP A 96 0.70 1.26 4.34
C ASP A 96 0.06 2.33 5.24
N GLY A 97 -0.88 1.92 6.08
CA GLY A 97 -1.66 2.78 6.95
C GLY A 97 -2.91 3.39 6.30
N SER A 98 -3.06 3.28 4.99
CA SER A 98 -4.23 3.85 4.31
C SER A 98 -5.53 3.12 4.65
N ASP A 99 -5.50 1.80 4.78
CA ASP A 99 -6.67 0.98 5.14
C ASP A 99 -7.09 1.21 6.60
N GLU A 100 -6.13 1.31 7.51
CA GLU A 100 -6.35 1.58 8.92
C GLU A 100 -6.93 2.97 9.17
N LEU A 101 -6.35 3.97 8.53
CA LEU A 101 -6.75 5.37 8.71
C LEU A 101 -8.14 5.65 8.13
N THR A 102 -8.47 5.02 6.99
CA THR A 102 -9.64 5.41 6.20
C THR A 102 -10.74 4.34 6.15
N GLY A 103 -10.60 3.27 6.95
CA GLY A 103 -11.57 2.16 6.98
C GLY A 103 -11.61 1.37 5.68
N GLY A 104 -10.44 1.09 5.08
CA GLY A 104 -10.34 0.48 3.77
C GLY A 104 -10.54 -1.04 3.75
N TYR A 105 -10.60 -1.72 4.87
CA TYR A 105 -10.84 -3.16 4.93
C TYR A 105 -12.30 -3.52 4.69
N LEU A 106 -12.57 -4.61 4.02
CA LEU A 106 -13.94 -5.01 3.64
C LEU A 106 -14.87 -5.22 4.84
N TYR A 107 -14.35 -5.64 6.00
CA TYR A 107 -15.18 -5.82 7.19
C TYR A 107 -15.78 -4.51 7.74
N PHE A 108 -15.22 -3.36 7.38
CA PHE A 108 -15.83 -2.07 7.73
C PHE A 108 -17.24 -1.92 7.16
N HIS A 109 -17.60 -2.63 6.08
CA HIS A 109 -18.96 -2.64 5.55
C HIS A 109 -20.03 -3.17 6.52
N TYR A 110 -19.60 -3.80 7.61
CA TYR A 110 -20.50 -4.22 8.70
C TYR A 110 -20.61 -3.20 9.83
N ILE A 111 -19.97 -2.03 9.72
CA ILE A 111 -19.96 -0.97 10.72
C ILE A 111 -20.74 0.23 10.16
N ASP A 112 -21.99 0.39 10.54
CA ASP A 112 -22.86 1.48 10.06
C ASP A 112 -22.81 2.73 10.95
N ASP A 113 -22.37 2.58 12.22
CA ASP A 113 -22.25 3.69 13.16
C ASP A 113 -20.92 4.44 12.94
N PRO A 114 -20.95 5.77 12.64
CA PRO A 114 -19.74 6.55 12.40
C PRO A 114 -18.77 6.60 13.58
N TYR A 115 -19.24 6.54 14.80
CA TYR A 115 -18.37 6.58 15.99
C TYR A 115 -17.68 5.24 16.23
N GLU A 116 -18.38 4.12 16.02
CA GLU A 116 -17.73 2.80 16.04
C GLU A 116 -16.74 2.64 14.87
N PHE A 117 -17.04 3.20 13.71
CA PHE A 117 -16.10 3.29 12.58
C PHE A 117 -14.81 4.04 12.98
N ASP A 118 -14.94 5.24 13.57
CA ASP A 118 -13.78 6.03 14.03
C ASP A 118 -12.98 5.31 15.11
N LYS A 119 -13.66 4.69 16.06
CA LYS A 119 -13.04 3.92 17.14
C LYS A 119 -12.22 2.74 16.58
N GLU A 120 -12.75 2.05 15.59
CA GLU A 120 -12.03 0.95 14.94
C GLU A 120 -10.81 1.45 14.15
N CYS A 121 -10.92 2.54 13.38
CA CYS A 121 -9.77 3.17 12.73
C CYS A 121 -8.67 3.53 13.74
N ARG A 122 -9.02 4.13 14.87
CA ARG A 122 -8.06 4.48 15.93
C ARG A 122 -7.46 3.24 16.59
N ARG A 123 -8.24 2.18 16.78
CA ARG A 123 -7.75 0.91 17.32
C ARG A 123 -6.71 0.29 16.38
N LEU A 124 -6.98 0.28 15.09
CA LEU A 124 -6.05 -0.24 14.08
C LEU A 124 -4.76 0.59 14.04
N LEU A 125 -4.86 1.92 14.01
CA LEU A 125 -3.70 2.80 14.03
C LEU A 125 -2.82 2.62 15.29
N ASN A 126 -3.44 2.46 16.45
CA ASN A 126 -2.72 2.21 17.70
C ASN A 126 -1.94 0.89 17.69
N ASN A 127 -2.45 -0.11 16.98
CA ASN A 127 -1.85 -1.45 16.92
C ASN A 127 -1.05 -1.70 15.63
N ILE A 128 -0.95 -0.74 14.72
CA ILE A 128 -0.36 -0.93 13.39
C ILE A 128 1.10 -1.39 13.44
N HIS A 129 1.80 -1.06 14.53
CA HIS A 129 3.17 -1.49 14.79
C HIS A 129 3.32 -3.01 14.96
N CYS A 130 2.22 -3.72 15.27
CA CYS A 130 2.19 -5.18 15.36
C CYS A 130 1.88 -5.86 14.03
N PHE A 131 1.43 -5.11 13.01
CA PHE A 131 0.90 -5.64 11.75
C PHE A 131 1.61 -5.05 10.53
N ASP A 132 0.97 -4.09 9.84
CA ASP A 132 1.45 -3.60 8.55
C ASP A 132 2.79 -2.88 8.63
N VAL A 133 2.99 -2.05 9.63
CA VAL A 133 4.27 -1.35 9.83
C VAL A 133 5.38 -2.34 10.20
N LEU A 134 5.11 -3.34 11.03
CA LEU A 134 6.10 -4.39 11.35
C LEU A 134 6.53 -5.14 10.10
N ARG A 135 5.57 -5.54 9.25
CA ARG A 135 5.87 -6.24 7.99
C ARG A 135 6.69 -5.36 7.05
N SER A 136 6.22 -4.14 6.84
CA SER A 136 6.87 -3.17 5.95
C SER A 136 8.29 -2.85 6.40
N ASP A 137 8.46 -2.51 7.66
CA ASP A 137 9.77 -2.19 8.24
C ASP A 137 10.74 -3.37 8.09
N ARG A 138 10.39 -4.56 8.56
CA ARG A 138 11.28 -5.71 8.56
C ARG A 138 11.62 -6.21 7.16
N THR A 139 10.65 -6.24 6.24
CA THR A 139 10.90 -6.73 4.88
C THR A 139 11.68 -5.74 4.03
N ILE A 140 11.47 -4.44 4.19
CA ILE A 140 12.14 -3.40 3.42
C ILE A 140 13.54 -3.13 4.00
N SER A 141 13.66 -2.94 5.31
CA SER A 141 14.95 -2.61 5.95
C SER A 141 15.94 -3.75 5.88
N ASN A 142 15.50 -5.01 5.92
CA ASN A 142 16.38 -6.19 5.73
C ASN A 142 17.09 -6.19 4.36
N ASN A 143 16.52 -5.50 3.39
CA ASN A 143 17.10 -5.31 2.07
C ASN A 143 17.91 -4.00 1.93
N GLY A 144 18.20 -3.30 3.02
CA GLY A 144 18.97 -2.04 3.03
C GLY A 144 18.21 -0.85 2.45
N LEU A 145 16.88 -0.93 2.42
CA LEU A 145 15.97 0.12 1.95
C LEU A 145 15.27 0.77 3.15
N GLU A 146 14.75 1.98 2.96
CA GLU A 146 14.01 2.72 3.98
C GLU A 146 12.57 2.97 3.52
N ALA A 147 11.60 2.44 4.28
CA ALA A 147 10.18 2.65 4.02
C ALA A 147 9.73 4.05 4.44
N ARG A 148 8.92 4.68 3.59
CA ARG A 148 8.17 5.91 3.89
C ARG A 148 6.70 5.67 3.63
N THR A 149 5.89 5.94 4.64
CA THR A 149 4.45 5.67 4.69
C THR A 149 3.66 6.98 4.80
N PRO A 150 3.38 7.67 3.67
CA PRO A 150 2.74 8.99 3.69
C PRO A 150 1.40 9.04 4.41
N PHE A 151 0.64 7.94 4.40
CA PHE A 151 -0.64 7.84 5.11
C PHE A 151 -0.50 7.79 6.64
N LEU A 152 0.71 7.55 7.15
CA LEU A 152 1.04 7.58 8.57
C LEU A 152 1.81 8.84 8.97
N ASP A 153 1.97 9.81 8.07
CA ASP A 153 2.47 11.14 8.44
C ASP A 153 1.59 11.74 9.54
N ARG A 154 2.23 12.24 10.59
CA ARG A 154 1.52 12.73 11.79
C ARG A 154 0.54 13.85 11.46
N GLY A 155 0.94 14.79 10.60
CA GLY A 155 0.09 15.90 10.17
C GLY A 155 -1.09 15.38 9.34
N PHE A 156 -0.86 14.43 8.42
CA PHE A 156 -1.92 13.84 7.62
C PHE A 156 -2.93 13.08 8.50
N VAL A 157 -2.46 12.22 9.41
CA VAL A 157 -3.32 11.46 10.34
C VAL A 157 -4.14 12.40 11.21
N GLN A 158 -3.53 13.43 11.82
CA GLN A 158 -4.23 14.39 12.65
C GLN A 158 -5.31 15.15 11.87
N ASN A 159 -4.97 15.64 10.69
CA ASN A 159 -5.92 16.35 9.82
C ASN A 159 -7.07 15.43 9.38
N TYR A 160 -6.78 14.21 8.96
CA TYR A 160 -7.82 13.26 8.53
C TYR A 160 -8.75 12.89 9.70
N LEU A 161 -8.21 12.58 10.87
CA LEU A 161 -8.99 12.23 12.07
C LEU A 161 -9.73 13.42 12.69
N SER A 162 -9.38 14.66 12.35
CA SER A 162 -10.14 15.85 12.76
C SER A 162 -11.43 16.06 11.97
N ILE A 163 -11.58 15.41 10.82
CA ILE A 163 -12.83 15.41 10.05
C ILE A 163 -13.87 14.61 10.85
N PRO A 164 -15.08 15.13 11.06
CA PRO A 164 -16.12 14.41 11.79
C PRO A 164 -16.35 13.01 11.24
N PRO A 165 -16.56 12.00 12.12
CA PRO A 165 -16.74 10.60 11.72
C PRO A 165 -17.83 10.39 10.68
N GLU A 166 -18.89 11.16 10.72
CA GLU A 166 -20.03 11.10 9.80
C GLU A 166 -19.65 11.34 8.33
N PHE A 167 -18.59 12.15 8.09
CA PHE A 167 -18.06 12.38 6.75
C PHE A 167 -17.03 11.34 6.31
N ARG A 168 -16.37 10.70 7.27
CA ARG A 168 -15.35 9.67 6.99
C ARG A 168 -15.94 8.27 6.83
N CYS A 169 -17.05 8.00 7.53
CA CYS A 169 -17.74 6.72 7.48
C CYS A 169 -18.45 6.57 6.14
N HIS A 170 -17.88 5.75 5.26
CA HIS A 170 -18.43 5.51 3.94
C HIS A 170 -19.65 4.57 3.98
N THR A 171 -19.74 3.70 4.96
CA THR A 171 -20.77 2.66 5.07
C THR A 171 -22.14 3.26 5.41
N SER A 172 -22.22 4.20 6.34
CA SER A 172 -23.48 4.90 6.69
C SER A 172 -24.14 5.57 5.46
N ASN A 173 -23.34 5.93 4.46
CA ASN A 173 -23.80 6.55 3.23
C ASN A 173 -23.85 5.58 2.03
N LYS A 174 -23.61 4.28 2.24
CA LYS A 174 -23.57 3.22 1.21
C LYS A 174 -22.58 3.54 0.08
N LEU A 175 -21.45 4.14 0.42
CA LEU A 175 -20.36 4.48 -0.49
C LEU A 175 -19.29 3.38 -0.48
N CYS A 176 -18.38 3.41 -1.46
CA CYS A 176 -17.25 2.49 -1.48
C CYS A 176 -16.23 2.83 -0.40
N GLU A 177 -15.39 1.86 -0.08
CA GLU A 177 -14.29 2.04 0.87
C GLU A 177 -13.35 3.18 0.46
N LYS A 178 -12.78 3.88 1.45
CA LYS A 178 -11.88 5.05 1.25
C LYS A 178 -12.53 6.21 0.48
N TYR A 179 -13.85 6.30 0.44
CA TYR A 179 -14.58 7.23 -0.43
C TYR A 179 -14.07 8.67 -0.32
N LEU A 180 -13.93 9.19 0.89
CA LEU A 180 -13.47 10.57 1.11
C LEU A 180 -12.08 10.81 0.51
N LEU A 181 -11.16 9.85 0.71
CA LEU A 181 -9.81 9.92 0.13
C LEU A 181 -9.87 9.86 -1.40
N ARG A 182 -10.62 8.90 -1.95
CA ARG A 182 -10.79 8.78 -3.41
C ARG A 182 -11.39 10.05 -4.01
N LYS A 183 -12.41 10.60 -3.36
CA LYS A 183 -13.08 11.82 -3.82
C LYS A 183 -12.17 13.05 -3.81
N ALA A 184 -11.24 13.12 -2.85
CA ALA A 184 -10.26 14.20 -2.81
C ALA A 184 -9.29 14.21 -4.00
N PHE A 185 -9.09 13.06 -4.66
CA PHE A 185 -8.25 12.91 -5.86
C PHE A 185 -9.04 12.73 -7.16
N ASP A 186 -10.37 12.92 -7.11
CA ASP A 186 -11.26 12.81 -8.27
C ASP A 186 -11.31 14.13 -9.06
N ASP A 187 -10.16 14.59 -9.47
CA ASP A 187 -9.95 15.84 -10.20
C ASP A 187 -9.80 15.63 -11.74
N GLY A 188 -9.87 14.39 -12.19
CA GLY A 188 -9.67 14.00 -13.58
C GLY A 188 -8.22 14.08 -14.08
N ILE A 189 -7.28 14.46 -13.21
CA ILE A 189 -5.87 14.69 -13.58
C ILE A 189 -4.92 13.80 -12.77
N THR A 190 -5.15 13.68 -11.46
CA THR A 190 -4.19 13.05 -10.53
C THR A 190 -4.07 11.55 -10.76
N LEU A 191 -5.19 10.86 -10.95
CA LEU A 191 -5.25 9.42 -11.20
C LEU A 191 -6.26 9.07 -12.29
N PRO A 192 -6.01 8.00 -13.07
CA PRO A 192 -7.04 7.47 -13.97
C PRO A 192 -8.29 7.03 -13.19
N THR A 193 -9.47 7.37 -13.68
CA THR A 193 -10.76 7.03 -13.05
C THR A 193 -10.89 5.52 -12.82
N SER A 194 -10.41 4.69 -13.76
CA SER A 194 -10.43 3.22 -13.64
C SER A 194 -9.60 2.68 -12.48
N VAL A 195 -8.56 3.41 -12.06
CA VAL A 195 -7.74 3.07 -10.90
C VAL A 195 -8.34 3.66 -9.63
N LEU A 196 -8.74 4.93 -9.69
CA LEU A 196 -9.28 5.66 -8.54
C LEU A 196 -10.52 4.99 -7.94
N TRP A 197 -11.39 4.45 -8.79
CA TRP A 197 -12.66 3.82 -8.39
C TRP A 197 -12.69 2.30 -8.56
N ARG A 198 -11.51 1.66 -8.63
CA ARG A 198 -11.46 0.18 -8.68
C ARG A 198 -11.97 -0.45 -7.38
N THR A 199 -12.50 -1.66 -7.51
CA THR A 199 -12.87 -2.47 -6.33
C THR A 199 -11.62 -2.81 -5.50
N LYS A 200 -11.77 -2.79 -4.17
CA LYS A 200 -10.70 -3.15 -3.24
C LYS A 200 -10.33 -4.62 -3.39
N GLU A 201 -9.04 -4.86 -3.51
CA GLU A 201 -8.41 -6.17 -3.38
C GLU A 201 -7.26 -6.08 -2.38
N ALA A 202 -7.02 -7.15 -1.63
CA ALA A 202 -5.85 -7.21 -0.75
C ALA A 202 -4.59 -7.47 -1.58
N PHE A 203 -3.45 -6.90 -1.19
CA PHE A 203 -2.17 -7.09 -1.89
C PHE A 203 -1.81 -8.58 -2.00
N SER A 204 -2.04 -9.36 -0.95
CA SER A 204 -1.80 -10.80 -0.94
C SER A 204 -2.73 -11.63 -1.85
N ASP A 205 -3.79 -11.03 -2.35
CA ASP A 205 -4.77 -11.70 -3.22
C ASP A 205 -4.62 -11.25 -4.68
N GLY A 206 -4.00 -10.08 -4.90
CA GLY A 206 -3.74 -9.50 -6.23
C GLY A 206 -2.37 -9.85 -6.83
N VAL A 207 -1.53 -10.51 -6.05
CA VAL A 207 -0.17 -10.93 -6.45
C VAL A 207 -0.17 -12.30 -7.10
#